data_8f473839ca525f59ce1b1c9f8b48b9fe
#
_entry.id   8f473839ca525f59ce1b1c9f8b48b9fe
#
_cell.length_a   1.000
_cell.length_b   1.000
_cell.length_c   1.000
_cell.angle_alpha   90.00
_cell.angle_beta   90.00
_cell.angle_gamma   90.00
#
_symmetry.space_group_name_H-M   'P 1'
#
loop_
_entity.id
_entity.type
_entity.pdbx_description
1 polymer ?
#
loop_
_entity_poly.entity_id
_entity_poly.type
_entity_poly.pdbx_seq_one_letter_code
_entity_poly.pdbx_strand_id
1 'polypeptide(L)'
;VIALRADMDALPIHEETGLDYASKTPGKMHACGHDGHTAILLGAAKYLTETRNFDGTVVLLFQPAEEGGAGGKAMVDDGVMDRWGVQEVYGLHNMPGLPVGHIATRVGGLLASSDEFEIEVTGKGGHAAAPHDAIDTTLVASQIVVSLHSIVSRTVNPIHRVVLTVGTFETDSTASNVIAHRAKLKGTVRTLDTENRKLAEDRTDLAEMVRLFTKWTT
;
A
#
# COMPACT_ATOMS: atom_id res chain seq x y z
N VAL A 1 27.69 13.17 3.54
CA VAL A 1 26.47 13.81 2.98
C VAL A 1 25.26 13.06 3.52
N ILE A 2 24.29 13.78 4.08
CA ILE A 2 23.00 13.23 4.49
C ILE A 2 21.87 13.89 3.69
N ALA A 3 20.73 13.21 3.59
CA ALA A 3 19.54 13.80 3.02
C ALA A 3 18.41 13.87 4.05
N LEU A 4 17.60 14.92 3.97
CA LEU A 4 16.33 15.06 4.66
C LEU A 4 15.21 14.97 3.64
N ARG A 5 14.24 14.10 3.87
CA ARG A 5 13.14 13.80 2.92
C ARG A 5 11.79 14.20 3.49
N ALA A 6 10.98 14.83 2.67
CA ALA A 6 9.54 14.95 2.87
C ALA A 6 8.81 14.55 1.60
N ASP A 7 7.71 13.84 1.74
CA ASP A 7 6.71 13.63 0.69
C ASP A 7 5.84 14.87 0.52
N MET A 8 5.21 15.02 -0.67
CA MET A 8 4.50 16.25 -1.04
C MET A 8 3.10 16.02 -1.61
N ASP A 9 2.75 14.80 -1.96
CA ASP A 9 1.53 14.50 -2.71
C ASP A 9 0.28 14.47 -1.83
N ALA A 10 -0.86 14.81 -2.43
CA ALA A 10 -2.17 14.76 -1.83
C ALA A 10 -2.93 13.50 -2.28
N LEU A 11 -3.85 13.04 -1.45
CA LEU A 11 -4.75 11.93 -1.75
C LEU A 11 -5.94 12.36 -2.63
N PRO A 12 -6.49 11.46 -3.46
CA PRO A 12 -7.69 11.71 -4.26
C PRO A 12 -8.97 11.60 -3.41
N ILE A 13 -9.07 12.43 -2.36
CA ILE A 13 -10.15 12.47 -1.39
C ILE A 13 -10.80 13.85 -1.45
N HIS A 14 -12.14 13.92 -1.37
CA HIS A 14 -12.85 15.18 -1.20
C HIS A 14 -12.75 15.62 0.26
N GLU A 15 -12.21 16.82 0.49
CA GLU A 15 -12.05 17.34 1.84
C GLU A 15 -13.38 17.90 2.37
N GLU A 16 -13.81 17.43 3.55
CA GLU A 16 -15.04 17.83 4.25
C GLU A 16 -14.74 18.40 5.66
N THR A 17 -13.51 18.86 5.89
CA THR A 17 -13.09 19.35 7.21
C THR A 17 -13.75 20.67 7.60
N GLY A 18 -14.15 21.49 6.63
CA GLY A 18 -14.74 22.81 6.86
C GLY A 18 -13.76 23.84 7.44
N LEU A 19 -12.45 23.59 7.37
CA LEU A 19 -11.41 24.49 7.87
C LEU A 19 -11.16 25.64 6.88
N ASP A 20 -10.76 26.80 7.39
CA ASP A 20 -10.47 27.99 6.58
C ASP A 20 -9.34 27.75 5.54
N TYR A 21 -8.46 26.80 5.81
CA TYR A 21 -7.36 26.38 4.96
C TYR A 21 -7.59 25.05 4.24
N ALA A 22 -8.83 24.58 4.20
CA ALA A 22 -9.20 23.39 3.44
C ALA A 22 -8.77 23.49 1.97
N SER A 23 -8.58 22.32 1.35
CA SER A 23 -8.21 22.24 -0.07
C SER A 23 -9.17 23.02 -0.96
N LYS A 24 -8.63 23.84 -1.86
CA LYS A 24 -9.39 24.55 -2.89
C LYS A 24 -9.54 23.76 -4.18
N THR A 25 -8.95 22.56 -4.23
CA THR A 25 -8.99 21.67 -5.39
C THR A 25 -9.95 20.51 -5.10
N PRO A 26 -11.15 20.47 -5.68
CA PRO A 26 -12.10 19.39 -5.44
C PRO A 26 -11.47 18.00 -5.71
N GLY A 27 -11.73 17.04 -4.81
CA GLY A 27 -11.20 15.69 -4.90
C GLY A 27 -9.70 15.56 -4.61
N LYS A 28 -9.10 16.56 -3.96
CA LYS A 28 -7.72 16.50 -3.46
C LYS A 28 -7.67 16.95 -2.01
N MET A 29 -7.02 16.16 -1.14
CA MET A 29 -6.84 16.46 0.27
C MET A 29 -5.51 15.96 0.78
N HIS A 30 -4.83 16.75 1.61
CA HIS A 30 -3.70 16.27 2.40
C HIS A 30 -4.17 15.48 3.63
N ALA A 31 -4.75 14.28 3.38
CA ALA A 31 -5.26 13.43 4.46
C ALA A 31 -4.17 12.58 5.14
N CYS A 32 -2.96 12.55 4.59
CA CYS A 32 -1.81 11.88 5.19
C CYS A 32 -0.80 12.83 5.86
N GLY A 33 -0.99 14.15 5.72
CA GLY A 33 -0.16 15.17 6.38
C GLY A 33 1.13 15.54 5.65
N HIS A 34 1.26 15.24 4.37
CA HIS A 34 2.45 15.54 3.56
C HIS A 34 2.69 17.06 3.40
N ASP A 35 1.66 17.86 3.48
CA ASP A 35 1.77 19.33 3.59
C ASP A 35 2.55 19.76 4.84
N GLY A 36 2.27 19.12 5.98
CA GLY A 36 3.01 19.30 7.22
C GLY A 36 4.46 18.84 7.10
N HIS A 37 4.70 17.67 6.49
CA HIS A 37 6.07 17.16 6.25
C HIS A 37 6.88 18.13 5.38
N THR A 38 6.27 18.62 4.31
CA THR A 38 6.88 19.65 3.43
C THR A 38 7.22 20.94 4.19
N ALA A 39 6.27 21.43 5.01
CA ALA A 39 6.47 22.64 5.81
C ALA A 39 7.60 22.45 6.85
N ILE A 40 7.67 21.28 7.49
CA ILE A 40 8.73 20.94 8.44
C ILE A 40 10.10 20.91 7.74
N LEU A 41 10.19 20.30 6.55
CA LEU A 41 11.43 20.25 5.79
C LEU A 41 11.88 21.64 5.35
N LEU A 42 10.96 22.52 4.95
CA LEU A 42 11.27 23.93 4.64
C LEU A 42 11.76 24.70 5.88
N GLY A 43 11.14 24.43 7.04
CA GLY A 43 11.59 25.01 8.31
C GLY A 43 12.99 24.53 8.69
N ALA A 44 13.29 23.25 8.53
CA ALA A 44 14.62 22.70 8.73
C ALA A 44 15.65 23.31 7.77
N ALA A 45 15.29 23.47 6.49
CA ALA A 45 16.14 24.11 5.48
C ALA A 45 16.52 25.54 5.87
N LYS A 46 15.52 26.31 6.32
CA LYS A 46 15.74 27.68 6.81
C LYS A 46 16.70 27.68 7.99
N TYR A 47 16.42 26.87 9.01
CA TYR A 47 17.26 26.78 10.20
C TYR A 47 18.71 26.40 9.87
N LEU A 48 18.91 25.38 9.04
CA LEU A 48 20.23 24.91 8.64
C LEU A 48 21.02 25.97 7.83
N THR A 49 20.30 26.72 6.98
CA THR A 49 20.95 27.82 6.19
C THR A 49 21.36 29.03 7.06
N GLU A 50 20.55 29.35 8.05
CA GLU A 50 20.81 30.49 8.95
C GLU A 50 21.89 30.17 9.97
N THR A 51 21.92 28.99 10.53
CA THR A 51 22.87 28.61 11.60
C THR A 51 24.17 28.06 11.08
N ARG A 52 24.13 27.25 10.01
CA ARG A 52 25.29 26.53 9.44
C ARG A 52 26.19 25.84 10.46
N ASN A 53 25.58 25.35 11.54
CA ASN A 53 26.28 24.71 12.65
C ASN A 53 26.40 23.18 12.41
N PHE A 54 27.02 22.81 11.29
CA PHE A 54 27.31 21.42 10.93
C PHE A 54 28.46 21.36 9.92
N ASP A 55 29.17 20.21 9.92
CA ASP A 55 30.18 19.90 8.90
C ASP A 55 29.58 18.93 7.85
N GLY A 56 29.78 19.28 6.58
CA GLY A 56 29.33 18.45 5.47
C GLY A 56 28.21 19.07 4.65
N THR A 57 27.42 18.22 4.01
CA THR A 57 26.34 18.64 3.11
C THR A 57 25.03 17.98 3.53
N VAL A 58 23.97 18.79 3.57
CA VAL A 58 22.59 18.33 3.74
C VAL A 58 21.83 18.51 2.44
N VAL A 59 21.34 17.43 1.86
CA VAL A 59 20.50 17.42 0.67
C VAL A 59 19.04 17.40 1.08
N LEU A 60 18.21 18.25 0.49
CA LEU A 60 16.77 18.29 0.78
C LEU A 60 16.03 17.60 -0.36
N LEU A 61 15.28 16.53 -0.03
CA LEU A 61 14.52 15.73 -0.97
C LEU A 61 13.02 15.99 -0.78
N PHE A 62 12.42 16.66 -1.74
CA PHE A 62 10.99 16.87 -1.80
C PHE A 62 10.42 15.81 -2.76
N GLN A 63 9.85 14.72 -2.20
CA GLN A 63 9.45 13.55 -2.95
C GLN A 63 7.98 13.66 -3.38
N PRO A 64 7.67 13.58 -4.69
CA PRO A 64 6.29 13.41 -5.17
C PRO A 64 5.84 11.95 -5.09
N ALA A 65 4.53 11.73 -5.27
CA ALA A 65 3.91 10.43 -5.58
C ALA A 65 4.30 9.30 -4.58
N GLU A 66 4.20 9.59 -3.28
CA GLU A 66 4.38 8.57 -2.23
C GLU A 66 3.20 7.60 -2.22
N GLU A 67 1.96 8.12 -2.36
CA GLU A 67 0.70 7.40 -2.17
C GLU A 67 0.33 6.42 -3.30
N GLY A 68 1.04 6.42 -4.41
CA GLY A 68 0.67 5.49 -5.49
C GLY A 68 1.54 5.54 -6.74
N GLY A 69 2.55 6.42 -6.79
CA GLY A 69 3.37 6.58 -7.98
C GLY A 69 4.81 6.12 -7.83
N ALA A 70 5.18 5.49 -6.70
CA ALA A 70 6.54 5.06 -6.38
C ALA A 70 7.60 6.18 -6.57
N GLY A 71 7.26 7.42 -6.23
CA GLY A 71 8.10 8.60 -6.47
C GLY A 71 9.47 8.51 -5.83
N GLY A 72 9.59 7.87 -4.66
CA GLY A 72 10.87 7.60 -4.02
C GLY A 72 11.76 6.71 -4.88
N LYS A 73 11.19 5.63 -5.45
CA LYS A 73 11.91 4.76 -6.39
C LYS A 73 12.33 5.53 -7.65
N ALA A 74 11.44 6.33 -8.22
CA ALA A 74 11.75 7.13 -9.41
C ALA A 74 12.92 8.10 -9.16
N MET A 75 12.98 8.75 -7.99
CA MET A 75 14.10 9.62 -7.61
C MET A 75 15.41 8.85 -7.45
N VAL A 76 15.37 7.64 -6.87
CA VAL A 76 16.56 6.77 -6.75
C VAL A 76 17.03 6.31 -8.12
N ASP A 77 16.12 5.85 -8.99
CA ASP A 77 16.42 5.42 -10.36
C ASP A 77 16.98 6.58 -11.22
N ASP A 78 16.57 7.85 -10.97
CA ASP A 78 17.14 9.05 -11.57
C ASP A 78 18.54 9.39 -11.02
N GLY A 79 19.05 8.60 -10.08
CA GLY A 79 20.39 8.73 -9.55
C GLY A 79 20.58 9.83 -8.50
N VAL A 80 19.53 10.23 -7.78
CA VAL A 80 19.61 11.29 -6.77
C VAL A 80 20.65 10.98 -5.67
N MET A 81 20.77 9.71 -5.29
CA MET A 81 21.70 9.28 -4.24
C MET A 81 23.15 9.44 -4.70
N ASP A 82 23.48 8.95 -5.90
CA ASP A 82 24.82 8.98 -6.46
C ASP A 82 25.24 10.40 -6.85
N ARG A 83 24.32 11.18 -7.45
CA ARG A 83 24.55 12.57 -7.89
C ARG A 83 25.06 13.46 -6.77
N TRP A 84 24.55 13.25 -5.56
CA TRP A 84 24.89 14.08 -4.39
C TRP A 84 25.77 13.33 -3.38
N GLY A 85 26.09 12.07 -3.61
CA GLY A 85 26.87 11.25 -2.70
C GLY A 85 26.17 11.04 -1.35
N VAL A 86 24.84 10.85 -1.36
CA VAL A 86 24.03 10.69 -0.15
C VAL A 86 24.34 9.35 0.50
N GLN A 87 24.73 9.38 1.77
CA GLN A 87 25.09 8.21 2.56
C GLN A 87 23.93 7.74 3.44
N GLU A 88 23.11 8.67 3.91
CA GLU A 88 21.98 8.40 4.81
C GLU A 88 20.81 9.30 4.45
N VAL A 89 19.60 8.79 4.57
CA VAL A 89 18.36 9.54 4.36
C VAL A 89 17.53 9.51 5.64
N TYR A 90 17.06 10.66 6.07
CA TYR A 90 16.17 10.81 7.20
C TYR A 90 14.84 11.41 6.74
N GLY A 91 13.74 10.79 7.17
CA GLY A 91 12.39 11.28 6.98
C GLY A 91 11.61 11.17 8.27
N LEU A 92 10.60 11.99 8.44
CA LEU A 92 9.62 11.85 9.50
C LEU A 92 8.23 11.67 8.90
N HIS A 93 7.35 11.07 9.66
CA HIS A 93 5.93 11.02 9.35
C HIS A 93 5.15 11.46 10.59
N ASN A 94 4.17 12.33 10.43
CA ASN A 94 3.24 12.68 11.49
C ASN A 94 2.43 11.44 11.88
N MET A 95 2.22 11.24 13.17
CA MET A 95 1.52 10.05 13.67
C MET A 95 0.40 10.48 14.62
N PRO A 96 -0.87 10.36 14.23
CA PRO A 96 -1.99 10.61 15.12
C PRO A 96 -1.88 9.76 16.40
N GLY A 97 -2.15 10.37 17.54
CA GLY A 97 -2.04 9.70 18.84
C GLY A 97 -0.68 9.80 19.52
N LEU A 98 0.36 10.24 18.83
CA LEU A 98 1.64 10.59 19.46
C LEU A 98 1.54 12.03 20.01
N PRO A 99 1.85 12.29 21.30
CA PRO A 99 1.78 13.64 21.86
C PRO A 99 2.70 14.61 21.12
N VAL A 100 2.27 15.85 21.00
CA VAL A 100 3.06 16.93 20.37
C VAL A 100 4.42 17.08 21.08
N GLY A 101 5.48 17.21 20.28
CA GLY A 101 6.86 17.30 20.77
C GLY A 101 7.53 15.94 21.02
N HIS A 102 6.83 14.83 20.80
CA HIS A 102 7.41 13.49 20.90
C HIS A 102 7.80 12.96 19.54
N ILE A 103 8.92 12.24 19.50
CA ILE A 103 9.39 11.51 18.33
C ILE A 103 9.51 10.03 18.74
N ALA A 104 9.00 9.14 17.90
CA ALA A 104 9.12 7.70 18.09
C ALA A 104 9.92 7.09 16.93
N THR A 105 10.81 6.18 17.27
CA THR A 105 11.55 5.37 16.29
C THR A 105 11.85 3.99 16.86
N ARG A 106 12.31 3.09 16.02
CA ARG A 106 12.72 1.73 16.43
C ARG A 106 13.81 1.20 15.51
N VAL A 107 14.53 0.20 16.00
CA VAL A 107 15.43 -0.60 15.16
C VAL A 107 14.61 -1.55 14.27
N GLY A 108 14.97 -1.65 13.01
CA GLY A 108 14.27 -2.46 12.00
C GLY A 108 13.12 -1.73 11.32
N GLY A 109 12.23 -2.46 10.68
CA GLY A 109 11.10 -1.91 9.96
C GLY A 109 10.15 -1.11 10.87
N LEU A 110 9.95 0.16 10.57
CA LEU A 110 9.04 1.07 11.27
C LEU A 110 7.69 1.18 10.55
N LEU A 111 7.73 1.46 9.25
CA LEU A 111 6.57 1.49 8.37
C LEU A 111 6.56 0.24 7.49
N ALA A 112 5.37 -0.31 7.23
CA ALA A 112 5.21 -1.48 6.39
C ALA A 112 5.30 -1.13 4.91
N SER A 113 5.74 -2.09 4.07
CA SER A 113 5.52 -2.01 2.63
C SER A 113 4.03 -2.00 2.31
N SER A 114 3.68 -1.46 1.16
CA SER A 114 2.33 -1.51 0.62
C SER A 114 2.37 -2.20 -0.73
N ASP A 115 1.72 -3.34 -0.81
CA ASP A 115 1.55 -4.10 -2.05
C ASP A 115 0.05 -4.27 -2.31
N GLU A 116 -0.34 -4.21 -3.57
CA GLU A 116 -1.72 -4.42 -4.01
C GLU A 116 -1.79 -5.64 -4.91
N PHE A 117 -2.92 -6.34 -4.87
CA PHE A 117 -3.19 -7.44 -5.77
C PHE A 117 -4.60 -7.36 -6.33
N GLU A 118 -4.77 -7.91 -7.51
CA GLU A 118 -6.05 -8.07 -8.17
C GLU A 118 -6.18 -9.50 -8.68
N ILE A 119 -7.31 -10.14 -8.42
CA ILE A 119 -7.62 -11.50 -8.85
C ILE A 119 -8.93 -11.48 -9.63
N GLU A 120 -8.89 -11.96 -10.87
CA GLU A 120 -10.09 -12.18 -11.68
C GLU A 120 -10.37 -13.69 -11.78
N VAL A 121 -11.59 -14.07 -11.40
CA VAL A 121 -12.09 -15.45 -11.51
C VAL A 121 -13.09 -15.49 -12.64
N THR A 122 -12.80 -16.28 -13.66
CA THR A 122 -13.69 -16.50 -14.81
C THR A 122 -14.26 -17.92 -14.76
N GLY A 123 -15.56 -18.04 -14.83
CA GLY A 123 -16.29 -19.32 -14.82
C GLY A 123 -17.32 -19.40 -15.94
N LYS A 124 -18.43 -20.03 -15.64
CA LYS A 124 -19.56 -20.17 -16.56
C LYS A 124 -20.83 -19.72 -15.85
N GLY A 125 -21.33 -18.54 -16.21
CA GLY A 125 -22.60 -18.03 -15.70
C GLY A 125 -23.78 -18.92 -16.06
N GLY A 126 -24.85 -18.84 -15.27
CA GLY A 126 -26.05 -19.67 -15.51
C GLY A 126 -27.22 -19.30 -14.61
N HIS A 127 -28.32 -20.05 -14.75
CA HIS A 127 -29.47 -19.87 -13.90
C HIS A 127 -29.23 -20.46 -12.52
N ALA A 128 -29.49 -19.71 -11.44
CA ALA A 128 -29.18 -20.12 -10.08
C ALA A 128 -29.90 -21.44 -9.64
N ALA A 129 -31.02 -21.79 -10.27
CA ALA A 129 -31.72 -23.06 -10.02
C ALA A 129 -31.11 -24.27 -10.77
N ALA A 130 -30.14 -24.04 -11.67
CA ALA A 130 -29.42 -25.06 -12.42
C ALA A 130 -27.90 -24.93 -12.26
N PRO A 131 -27.36 -24.94 -11.02
CA PRO A 131 -25.92 -24.70 -10.76
C PRO A 131 -25.04 -25.80 -11.38
N HIS A 132 -25.56 -26.99 -11.64
CA HIS A 132 -24.85 -28.09 -12.28
C HIS A 132 -24.49 -27.84 -13.74
N ASP A 133 -25.13 -26.85 -14.40
CA ASP A 133 -24.81 -26.40 -15.77
C ASP A 133 -23.84 -25.23 -15.80
N ALA A 134 -23.43 -24.69 -14.63
CA ALA A 134 -22.60 -23.51 -14.48
C ALA A 134 -21.25 -23.85 -13.80
N ILE A 135 -20.36 -22.85 -13.76
CA ILE A 135 -19.17 -22.82 -12.90
C ILE A 135 -19.31 -21.57 -12.04
N ASP A 136 -19.64 -21.77 -10.77
CA ASP A 136 -19.99 -20.69 -9.85
C ASP A 136 -18.76 -19.90 -9.41
N THR A 137 -18.53 -18.76 -10.06
CA THR A 137 -17.40 -17.86 -9.76
C THR A 137 -17.51 -17.25 -8.38
N THR A 138 -18.72 -17.00 -7.87
CA THR A 138 -18.93 -16.43 -6.55
C THR A 138 -18.47 -17.39 -5.46
N LEU A 139 -18.81 -18.67 -5.61
CA LEU A 139 -18.35 -19.72 -4.69
C LEU A 139 -16.83 -19.88 -4.73
N VAL A 140 -16.24 -19.94 -5.93
CA VAL A 140 -14.77 -20.06 -6.11
C VAL A 140 -14.05 -18.86 -5.52
N ALA A 141 -14.50 -17.66 -5.83
CA ALA A 141 -13.90 -16.43 -5.30
C ALA A 141 -14.00 -16.34 -3.77
N SER A 142 -15.12 -16.79 -3.19
CA SER A 142 -15.28 -16.87 -1.73
C SER A 142 -14.27 -17.82 -1.08
N GLN A 143 -14.02 -18.97 -1.70
CA GLN A 143 -12.98 -19.91 -1.23
C GLN A 143 -11.57 -19.33 -1.35
N ILE A 144 -11.29 -18.59 -2.42
CA ILE A 144 -10.03 -17.85 -2.58
C ILE A 144 -9.84 -16.83 -1.45
N VAL A 145 -10.88 -16.06 -1.11
CA VAL A 145 -10.81 -15.12 0.03
C VAL A 145 -10.43 -15.83 1.32
N VAL A 146 -11.08 -16.93 1.65
CA VAL A 146 -10.75 -17.72 2.85
C VAL A 146 -9.32 -18.24 2.80
N SER A 147 -8.88 -18.74 1.65
CA SER A 147 -7.53 -19.26 1.45
C SER A 147 -6.46 -18.16 1.60
N LEU A 148 -6.69 -16.98 1.03
CA LEU A 148 -5.80 -15.82 1.16
C LEU A 148 -5.60 -15.44 2.63
N HIS A 149 -6.66 -15.34 3.41
CA HIS A 149 -6.56 -15.04 4.84
C HIS A 149 -5.84 -16.13 5.64
N SER A 150 -5.85 -17.39 5.14
CA SER A 150 -5.09 -18.48 5.76
C SER A 150 -3.58 -18.34 5.60
N ILE A 151 -3.09 -17.60 4.61
CA ILE A 151 -1.66 -17.35 4.42
C ILE A 151 -1.06 -16.74 5.70
N VAL A 152 -1.68 -15.68 6.20
CA VAL A 152 -1.20 -15.00 7.43
C VAL A 152 -1.29 -15.92 8.64
N SER A 153 -2.41 -16.61 8.82
CA SER A 153 -2.65 -17.41 10.03
C SER A 153 -1.94 -18.76 10.04
N ARG A 154 -1.57 -19.32 8.87
CA ARG A 154 -1.06 -20.71 8.74
C ARG A 154 0.29 -20.84 8.08
N THR A 155 0.80 -19.79 7.40
CA THR A 155 2.04 -19.87 6.62
C THR A 155 3.10 -18.89 7.16
N VAL A 156 2.69 -17.70 7.59
CA VAL A 156 3.59 -16.72 8.19
C VAL A 156 3.97 -17.14 9.60
N ASN A 157 5.23 -16.98 9.97
CA ASN A 157 5.68 -17.19 11.33
C ASN A 157 4.95 -16.22 12.30
N PRO A 158 4.33 -16.69 13.39
CA PRO A 158 3.49 -15.87 14.27
C PRO A 158 4.20 -14.67 14.91
N ILE A 159 5.54 -14.68 14.97
CA ILE A 159 6.32 -13.53 15.48
C ILE A 159 6.53 -12.43 14.42
N HIS A 160 6.25 -12.71 13.17
CA HIS A 160 6.35 -11.73 12.07
C HIS A 160 5.03 -10.97 11.88
N ARG A 161 5.15 -9.76 11.34
CA ARG A 161 4.01 -8.88 11.13
C ARG A 161 3.68 -8.82 9.65
N VAL A 162 2.61 -9.50 9.27
CA VAL A 162 2.04 -9.48 7.91
C VAL A 162 0.55 -9.21 8.04
N VAL A 163 0.05 -8.34 7.19
CA VAL A 163 -1.38 -8.11 7.00
C VAL A 163 -1.72 -8.43 5.55
N LEU A 164 -2.76 -9.20 5.32
CA LEU A 164 -3.37 -9.42 4.02
C LEU A 164 -4.86 -9.16 4.15
N THR A 165 -5.39 -8.28 3.31
CA THR A 165 -6.79 -7.91 3.33
C THR A 165 -7.35 -7.94 1.91
N VAL A 166 -8.49 -8.61 1.72
CA VAL A 166 -9.33 -8.45 0.52
C VAL A 166 -10.29 -7.30 0.80
N GLY A 167 -10.09 -6.18 0.11
CA GLY A 167 -10.87 -4.95 0.30
C GLY A 167 -12.12 -4.88 -0.56
N THR A 168 -12.11 -5.50 -1.76
CA THR A 168 -13.28 -5.53 -2.64
C THR A 168 -13.54 -6.94 -3.16
N PHE A 169 -14.84 -7.23 -3.33
CA PHE A 169 -15.34 -8.43 -3.97
C PHE A 169 -16.51 -8.01 -4.86
N GLU A 170 -16.34 -8.11 -6.15
CA GLU A 170 -17.33 -7.71 -7.15
C GLU A 170 -17.64 -8.86 -8.08
N THR A 171 -18.86 -8.89 -8.62
CA THR A 171 -19.28 -9.83 -9.65
C THR A 171 -19.97 -9.10 -10.78
N ASP A 172 -20.01 -9.71 -11.97
CA ASP A 172 -20.73 -9.16 -13.13
C ASP A 172 -22.24 -9.45 -13.11
N SER A 173 -22.75 -10.12 -12.07
CA SER A 173 -24.19 -10.34 -11.88
C SER A 173 -24.77 -9.35 -10.87
N THR A 174 -25.93 -8.75 -11.23
CA THR A 174 -26.73 -7.89 -10.35
C THR A 174 -28.05 -8.55 -9.95
N ALA A 175 -28.35 -9.73 -10.47
CA ALA A 175 -29.59 -10.45 -10.20
C ALA A 175 -29.36 -11.66 -9.28
N SER A 176 -30.21 -11.81 -8.27
CA SER A 176 -30.07 -12.89 -7.27
C SER A 176 -30.29 -14.30 -7.80
N ASN A 177 -30.90 -14.45 -8.97
CA ASN A 177 -31.17 -15.72 -9.63
C ASN A 177 -30.23 -16.02 -10.80
N VAL A 178 -29.10 -15.29 -10.92
CA VAL A 178 -28.10 -15.47 -11.98
C VAL A 178 -26.75 -15.73 -11.34
N ILE A 179 -26.12 -16.86 -11.68
CA ILE A 179 -24.74 -17.17 -11.34
C ILE A 179 -23.84 -16.29 -12.22
N ALA A 180 -22.93 -15.56 -11.61
CA ALA A 180 -22.00 -14.68 -12.29
C ALA A 180 -21.02 -15.45 -13.20
N HIS A 181 -20.65 -14.84 -14.32
CA HIS A 181 -19.60 -15.37 -15.19
C HIS A 181 -18.20 -14.97 -14.71
N ARG A 182 -18.08 -13.80 -14.04
CA ARG A 182 -16.85 -13.28 -13.51
C ARG A 182 -17.01 -12.79 -12.08
N ALA A 183 -15.95 -12.98 -11.30
CA ALA A 183 -15.78 -12.33 -10.01
C ALA A 183 -14.41 -11.67 -9.97
N LYS A 184 -14.30 -10.51 -9.30
CA LYS A 184 -13.09 -9.72 -9.15
C LYS A 184 -12.84 -9.43 -7.69
N LEU A 185 -11.63 -9.71 -7.25
CA LEU A 185 -11.14 -9.42 -5.91
C LEU A 185 -10.00 -8.41 -6.00
N LYS A 186 -9.97 -7.43 -5.11
CA LYS A 186 -8.78 -6.59 -4.91
C LYS A 186 -8.42 -6.54 -3.45
N GLY A 187 -7.13 -6.49 -3.19
CA GLY A 187 -6.65 -6.48 -1.83
C GLY A 187 -5.27 -5.85 -1.68
N THR A 188 -4.82 -5.80 -0.44
CA THR A 188 -3.52 -5.24 -0.08
C THR A 188 -2.76 -6.17 0.84
N VAL A 189 -1.43 -6.14 0.71
CA VAL A 189 -0.50 -6.82 1.61
C VAL A 189 0.41 -5.79 2.25
N ARG A 190 0.64 -5.93 3.57
CA ARG A 190 1.54 -5.09 4.34
C ARG A 190 2.56 -5.96 5.05
N THR A 191 3.85 -5.67 4.90
CA THR A 191 4.94 -6.41 5.53
C THR A 191 6.03 -5.46 6.04
N LEU A 192 6.81 -5.93 7.02
CA LEU A 192 7.92 -5.14 7.59
C LEU A 192 9.30 -5.65 7.14
N ASP A 193 9.35 -6.74 6.40
CA ASP A 193 10.58 -7.34 5.90
C ASP A 193 10.39 -7.97 4.51
N THR A 194 11.47 -8.09 3.77
CA THR A 194 11.48 -8.55 2.38
C THR A 194 11.18 -10.05 2.24
N GLU A 195 11.52 -10.86 3.24
CA GLU A 195 11.27 -12.31 3.22
C GLU A 195 9.77 -12.60 3.29
N ASN A 196 9.07 -11.98 4.26
CA ASN A 196 7.62 -12.12 4.37
C ASN A 196 6.87 -11.45 3.22
N ARG A 197 7.40 -10.37 2.64
CA ARG A 197 6.84 -9.76 1.44
C ARG A 197 6.86 -10.76 0.28
N LYS A 198 8.01 -11.39 0.02
CA LYS A 198 8.14 -12.40 -1.00
C LYS A 198 7.27 -13.63 -0.71
N LEU A 199 7.23 -14.10 0.53
CA LEU A 199 6.36 -15.22 0.94
C LEU A 199 4.89 -14.92 0.64
N ALA A 200 4.42 -13.73 0.96
CA ALA A 200 3.04 -13.31 0.70
C ALA A 200 2.75 -13.22 -0.81
N GLU A 201 3.68 -12.67 -1.59
CA GLU A 201 3.61 -12.60 -3.05
C GLU A 201 3.50 -14.01 -3.66
N ASP A 202 4.47 -14.89 -3.36
CA ASP A 202 4.53 -16.27 -3.88
C ASP A 202 3.27 -17.08 -3.52
N ARG A 203 2.65 -16.81 -2.37
CA ARG A 203 1.44 -17.51 -1.90
C ARG A 203 0.15 -16.89 -2.42
N THR A 204 0.18 -15.64 -2.78
CA THR A 204 -0.97 -14.96 -3.42
C THR A 204 -1.03 -15.30 -4.91
N ASP A 205 0.08 -15.77 -5.49
CA ASP A 205 0.12 -16.16 -6.90
C ASP A 205 -0.89 -17.29 -7.16
N LEU A 206 -1.82 -17.00 -8.04
CA LEU A 206 -2.94 -17.86 -8.43
C LEU A 206 -2.51 -19.21 -9.00
N ALA A 207 -1.30 -19.32 -9.56
CA ALA A 207 -0.84 -20.57 -10.16
C ALA A 207 -0.77 -21.72 -9.15
N GLU A 208 -0.45 -21.47 -7.88
CA GLU A 208 -0.49 -22.50 -6.83
C GLU A 208 -1.92 -22.78 -6.32
N MET A 209 -2.78 -21.77 -6.21
CA MET A 209 -4.15 -21.95 -5.73
C MET A 209 -5.04 -22.64 -6.76
N VAL A 210 -4.93 -22.29 -8.03
CA VAL A 210 -5.66 -22.96 -9.13
C VAL A 210 -5.23 -24.42 -9.26
N ARG A 211 -3.98 -24.74 -9.00
CA ARG A 211 -3.44 -26.10 -9.05
C ARG A 211 -4.05 -27.04 -8.00
N LEU A 212 -4.52 -26.52 -6.87
CA LEU A 212 -5.24 -27.30 -5.87
C LEU A 212 -6.68 -27.60 -6.30
N PHE A 213 -7.33 -26.74 -7.07
CA PHE A 213 -8.70 -26.93 -7.55
C PHE A 213 -8.78 -27.73 -8.84
N THR A 214 -7.80 -27.63 -9.75
CA THR A 214 -7.80 -28.39 -11.02
C THR A 214 -7.45 -29.88 -10.87
N LYS A 215 -6.91 -30.31 -9.73
CA LYS A 215 -6.69 -31.74 -9.46
C LYS A 215 -7.96 -32.55 -9.21
N TRP A 216 -9.11 -31.89 -9.06
CA TRP A 216 -10.40 -32.53 -8.83
C TRP A 216 -11.26 -32.66 -10.08
N THR A 217 -10.82 -32.19 -11.24
CA THR A 217 -11.56 -32.22 -12.52
C THR A 217 -11.00 -33.22 -13.54
N THR A 218 -10.15 -34.17 -13.12
CA THR A 218 -9.67 -35.29 -13.95
C THR A 218 -10.12 -36.62 -13.25
#